data_358a0bc1ea3732f02b9e154600a4702c
#
_entry.id   358a0bc1ea3732f02b9e154600a4702c
#
_cell.length_a   1.000
_cell.length_b   1.000
_cell.length_c   1.000
_cell.angle_alpha   90.00
_cell.angle_beta   90.00
_cell.angle_gamma   90.00
#
_symmetry.space_group_name_H-M   'P 1'
#
loop_
_entity.id
_entity.type
_entity.pdbx_description
1 polymer ?
#
loop_
_entity_poly.entity_id
_entity_poly.type
_entity_poly.pdbx_seq_one_letter_code
_entity_poly.pdbx_strand_id
1 'polypeptide(L)'
;MSTEENKAIVRRFFEEGPSKGNLNIASELLSSDFTLHVPLPVSSGINGIKEVITSCRAAFEHLNVTIEDMIAEGDNVAARFTAHGIHKGDFMGLPATGKPITMTGIEIFRIKDGRICELWGEANLLGLMQQLGIK
;
A
#
# COMPACT_ATOMS: atom_id res chain seq x y z
N MET A 1 1.96 17.49 15.46
CA MET A 1 3.03 17.26 14.48
C MET A 1 2.81 18.09 13.23
N SER A 2 3.87 18.44 12.56
CA SER A 2 3.77 19.22 11.33
C SER A 2 3.33 18.35 10.15
N THR A 3 2.84 18.99 9.09
CA THR A 3 2.50 18.29 7.86
C THR A 3 3.73 17.63 7.22
N GLU A 4 4.91 18.25 7.35
CA GLU A 4 6.15 17.67 6.83
C GLU A 4 6.54 16.42 7.60
N GLU A 5 6.38 16.39 8.91
CA GLU A 5 6.64 15.22 9.73
C GLU A 5 5.66 14.09 9.37
N ASN A 6 4.39 14.44 9.15
CA ASN A 6 3.36 13.46 8.75
C ASN A 6 3.67 12.85 7.38
N LYS A 7 4.11 13.68 6.42
CA LYS A 7 4.55 13.19 5.11
C LYS A 7 5.74 12.23 5.22
N ALA A 8 6.67 12.53 6.12
CA ALA A 8 7.85 11.66 6.32
C ALA A 8 7.44 10.28 6.82
N ILE A 9 6.46 10.20 7.71
CA ILE A 9 5.91 8.94 8.21
C ILE A 9 5.31 8.12 7.05
N VAL A 10 4.50 8.76 6.20
CA VAL A 10 3.87 8.10 5.06
C VAL A 10 4.92 7.64 4.06
N ARG A 11 5.94 8.46 3.79
CA ARG A 11 7.03 8.08 2.89
C ARG A 11 7.75 6.85 3.40
N ARG A 12 8.05 6.80 4.69
CA ARG A 12 8.71 5.65 5.31
C ARG A 12 7.83 4.40 5.19
N PHE A 13 6.53 4.54 5.38
CA PHE A 13 5.57 3.44 5.24
C PHE A 13 5.68 2.79 3.84
N PHE A 14 5.65 3.60 2.78
CA PHE A 14 5.74 3.10 1.42
C PHE A 14 7.11 2.47 1.11
N GLU A 15 8.19 3.14 1.51
CA GLU A 15 9.54 2.70 1.19
C GLU A 15 9.92 1.40 1.89
N GLU A 16 9.55 1.23 3.15
CA GLU A 16 9.93 0.06 3.93
C GLU A 16 8.90 -1.06 3.88
N GLY A 17 7.62 -0.74 3.73
CA GLY A 17 6.55 -1.74 3.68
C GLY A 17 6.46 -2.44 2.34
N PRO A 18 5.65 -1.92 1.40
CA PRO A 18 5.44 -2.60 0.11
C PRO A 18 6.72 -2.81 -0.69
N SER A 19 7.62 -1.83 -0.71
CA SER A 19 8.83 -1.92 -1.55
C SER A 19 9.89 -2.86 -0.99
N LYS A 20 10.07 -2.90 0.33
CA LYS A 20 11.13 -3.74 0.96
C LYS A 20 10.60 -4.95 1.72
N GLY A 21 9.31 -4.96 2.05
CA GLY A 21 8.71 -6.06 2.79
C GLY A 21 9.04 -6.09 4.27
N ASN A 22 9.39 -4.94 4.86
CA ASN A 22 9.68 -4.84 6.28
C ASN A 22 8.37 -4.79 7.08
N LEU A 23 7.91 -5.94 7.59
CA LEU A 23 6.66 -6.02 8.35
C LEU A 23 6.74 -5.34 9.72
N ASN A 24 7.93 -5.07 10.22
CA ASN A 24 8.10 -4.40 11.51
C ASN A 24 7.59 -2.97 11.50
N ILE A 25 7.46 -2.34 10.32
CA ILE A 25 6.90 -0.99 10.23
C ILE A 25 5.46 -0.95 10.72
N ALA A 26 4.74 -2.06 10.66
CA ALA A 26 3.36 -2.11 11.14
C ALA A 26 3.30 -1.83 12.64
N SER A 27 4.25 -2.34 13.41
CA SER A 27 4.34 -2.05 14.86
C SER A 27 4.90 -0.68 15.15
N GLU A 28 5.81 -0.18 14.31
CA GLU A 28 6.48 1.10 14.52
C GLU A 28 5.64 2.30 14.09
N LEU A 29 4.94 2.20 12.96
CA LEU A 29 4.27 3.33 12.32
C LEU A 29 2.76 3.35 12.54
N LEU A 30 2.13 2.21 12.84
CA LEU A 30 0.67 2.12 12.99
C LEU A 30 0.28 2.16 14.46
N SER A 31 -0.84 2.82 14.77
CA SER A 31 -1.38 2.83 16.13
C SER A 31 -2.03 1.49 16.44
N SER A 32 -2.20 1.17 17.72
CA SER A 32 -2.81 -0.10 18.15
C SER A 32 -4.27 -0.24 17.71
N ASP A 33 -4.95 0.89 17.49
CA ASP A 33 -6.34 0.93 17.04
C ASP A 33 -6.49 1.23 15.56
N PHE A 34 -5.41 1.02 14.80
CA PHE A 34 -5.37 1.27 13.35
C PHE A 34 -6.52 0.57 12.61
N THR A 35 -7.14 1.29 11.66
CA THR A 35 -8.20 0.74 10.81
C THR A 35 -7.84 0.90 9.34
N LEU A 36 -7.99 -0.18 8.58
CA LEU A 36 -7.67 -0.25 7.15
C LEU A 36 -8.94 -0.35 6.32
N HIS A 37 -9.05 0.51 5.30
CA HIS A 37 -10.16 0.50 4.34
C HIS A 37 -9.58 0.37 2.93
N VAL A 38 -9.56 -0.85 2.40
CA VAL A 38 -9.06 -1.13 1.04
C VAL A 38 -10.00 -2.14 0.36
N PRO A 39 -10.05 -2.13 -0.99
CA PRO A 39 -10.92 -3.06 -1.74
C PRO A 39 -10.30 -4.45 -1.87
N LEU A 40 -9.81 -5.02 -0.78
CA LEU A 40 -9.15 -6.33 -0.74
C LEU A 40 -9.72 -7.13 0.43
N PRO A 41 -9.75 -8.48 0.32
CA PRO A 41 -10.28 -9.34 1.37
C PRO A 41 -9.26 -9.57 2.49
N VAL A 42 -8.95 -8.51 3.24
CA VAL A 42 -7.97 -8.54 4.32
C VAL A 42 -8.59 -8.04 5.62
N SER A 43 -7.91 -8.30 6.74
CA SER A 43 -8.33 -7.82 8.06
C SER A 43 -8.30 -6.30 8.11
N SER A 44 -9.17 -5.70 8.94
CA SER A 44 -9.30 -4.25 9.01
C SER A 44 -8.29 -3.57 9.95
N GLY A 45 -7.51 -4.33 10.70
CA GLY A 45 -6.52 -3.80 11.65
C GLY A 45 -5.08 -3.90 11.14
N ILE A 46 -4.13 -3.84 12.08
CA ILE A 46 -2.69 -3.91 11.76
C ILE A 46 -2.35 -5.16 10.94
N ASN A 47 -2.97 -6.29 11.25
CA ASN A 47 -2.72 -7.52 10.50
C ASN A 47 -3.12 -7.40 9.03
N GLY A 48 -4.10 -6.56 8.71
CA GLY A 48 -4.49 -6.29 7.33
C GLY A 48 -3.35 -5.70 6.51
N ILE A 49 -2.58 -4.79 7.09
CA ILE A 49 -1.41 -4.20 6.42
C ILE A 49 -0.36 -5.29 6.17
N LYS A 50 -0.10 -6.16 7.15
CA LYS A 50 0.85 -7.26 6.98
C LYS A 50 0.39 -8.22 5.89
N GLU A 51 -0.90 -8.52 5.84
CA GLU A 51 -1.50 -9.37 4.81
C GLU A 51 -1.33 -8.75 3.41
N VAL A 52 -1.61 -7.45 3.27
CA VAL A 52 -1.47 -6.74 1.99
C VAL A 52 -0.01 -6.78 1.52
N ILE A 53 0.92 -6.42 2.39
CA ILE A 53 2.34 -6.40 2.03
C ILE A 53 2.81 -7.80 1.63
N THR A 54 2.48 -8.81 2.43
CA THR A 54 2.90 -10.19 2.17
C THR A 54 2.30 -10.73 0.87
N SER A 55 0.99 -10.52 0.66
CA SER A 55 0.30 -10.99 -0.54
C SER A 55 0.80 -10.32 -1.81
N CYS A 56 1.00 -9.02 -1.77
CA CYS A 56 1.49 -8.28 -2.94
C CYS A 56 2.92 -8.67 -3.29
N ARG A 57 3.78 -8.85 -2.30
CA ARG A 57 5.17 -9.25 -2.57
C ARG A 57 5.28 -10.69 -3.03
N ALA A 58 4.38 -11.57 -2.57
CA ALA A 58 4.31 -12.95 -3.05
C ALA A 58 3.82 -13.03 -4.50
N ALA A 59 2.89 -12.13 -4.88
CA ALA A 59 2.30 -12.10 -6.21
C ALA A 59 3.21 -11.43 -7.24
N PHE A 60 3.95 -10.39 -6.83
CA PHE A 60 4.74 -9.56 -7.76
C PHE A 60 6.21 -9.53 -7.38
N GLU A 61 7.04 -10.11 -8.25
CA GLU A 61 8.50 -10.08 -8.09
C GLU A 61 9.02 -8.68 -8.42
N HIS A 62 10.04 -8.24 -7.70
CA HIS A 62 10.64 -6.91 -7.85
C HIS A 62 9.62 -5.78 -7.62
N LEU A 63 8.68 -6.01 -6.71
CA LEU A 63 7.68 -5.00 -6.38
C LEU A 63 8.34 -3.72 -5.88
N ASN A 64 8.02 -2.62 -6.54
CA ASN A 64 8.51 -1.29 -6.17
C ASN A 64 7.35 -0.30 -6.25
N VAL A 65 7.16 0.46 -5.19
CA VAL A 65 6.09 1.45 -5.09
C VAL A 65 6.72 2.84 -5.03
N THR A 66 6.38 3.67 -6.01
CA THR A 66 6.87 5.04 -6.12
C THR A 66 5.78 6.02 -5.74
N ILE A 67 6.07 6.95 -4.83
CA ILE A 67 5.14 8.03 -4.52
C ILE A 67 5.30 9.11 -5.59
N GLU A 68 4.22 9.39 -6.31
CA GLU A 68 4.22 10.40 -7.37
C GLU A 68 3.92 11.79 -6.80
N ASP A 69 2.99 11.86 -5.84
CA ASP A 69 2.52 13.10 -5.24
C ASP A 69 2.10 12.88 -3.81
N MET A 70 2.30 13.89 -2.96
CA MET A 70 1.83 13.85 -1.57
C MET A 70 1.31 15.21 -1.15
N ILE A 71 0.11 15.25 -0.58
CA ILE A 71 -0.53 16.46 -0.10
C ILE A 71 -0.94 16.21 1.35
N ALA A 72 -0.64 17.16 2.24
CA ALA A 72 -0.98 17.04 3.65
C ALA A 72 -1.73 18.26 4.15
N GLU A 73 -2.76 18.03 4.94
CA GLU A 73 -3.53 19.07 5.59
C GLU A 73 -4.01 18.52 6.94
N GLY A 74 -3.73 19.27 8.02
CA GLY A 74 -4.07 18.82 9.36
C GLY A 74 -3.41 17.47 9.66
N ASP A 75 -4.20 16.51 10.08
CA ASP A 75 -3.74 15.16 10.42
C ASP A 75 -3.77 14.19 9.24
N ASN A 76 -4.15 14.66 8.06
CA ASN A 76 -4.34 13.81 6.88
C ASN A 76 -3.24 14.01 5.85
N VAL A 77 -2.81 12.90 5.24
CA VAL A 77 -1.87 12.89 4.12
C VAL A 77 -2.48 12.07 3.00
N ALA A 78 -2.57 12.65 1.80
CA ALA A 78 -2.97 11.94 0.60
C ALA A 78 -1.73 11.65 -0.24
N ALA A 79 -1.56 10.40 -0.66
CA ALA A 79 -0.42 9.98 -1.48
C ALA A 79 -0.92 9.29 -2.74
N ARG A 80 -0.44 9.74 -3.89
CA ARG A 80 -0.68 9.10 -5.17
C ARG A 80 0.56 8.29 -5.52
N PHE A 81 0.37 7.01 -5.83
CA PHE A 81 1.50 6.11 -6.04
C PHE A 81 1.37 5.30 -7.33
N THR A 82 2.50 4.76 -7.77
CA THR A 82 2.59 3.79 -8.87
C THR A 82 3.39 2.59 -8.38
N ALA A 83 2.80 1.40 -8.54
CA ALA A 83 3.46 0.15 -8.21
C ALA A 83 3.89 -0.55 -9.50
N HIS A 84 5.13 -1.04 -9.54
CA HIS A 84 5.67 -1.85 -10.62
C HIS A 84 6.08 -3.20 -10.09
N GLY A 85 5.92 -4.24 -10.88
CA GLY A 85 6.35 -5.58 -10.52
C GLY A 85 6.15 -6.54 -11.68
N ILE A 86 6.51 -7.82 -11.45
CA ILE A 86 6.31 -8.89 -12.43
C ILE A 86 5.42 -9.93 -11.78
N HIS A 87 4.33 -10.29 -12.44
CA HIS A 87 3.34 -11.22 -11.90
C HIS A 87 3.89 -12.66 -11.90
N LYS A 88 4.50 -13.06 -10.79
CA LYS A 88 5.17 -14.36 -10.61
C LYS A 88 4.47 -15.30 -9.63
N GLY A 89 3.45 -14.83 -8.92
CA GLY A 89 2.67 -15.64 -7.99
C GLY A 89 1.19 -15.34 -8.13
N ASP A 90 0.35 -16.15 -7.51
CA ASP A 90 -1.10 -15.93 -7.57
C ASP A 90 -1.49 -14.58 -6.98
N PHE A 91 -2.39 -13.90 -7.67
CA PHE A 91 -2.99 -12.66 -7.18
C PHE A 91 -4.50 -12.71 -7.35
N MET A 92 -5.24 -12.65 -6.26
CA MET A 92 -6.71 -12.69 -6.24
C MET A 92 -7.26 -13.85 -7.07
N GLY A 93 -6.63 -15.03 -6.95
CA GLY A 93 -7.04 -16.22 -7.68
C GLY A 93 -6.50 -16.36 -9.09
N LEU A 94 -5.74 -15.37 -9.58
CA LEU A 94 -5.12 -15.40 -10.90
C LEU A 94 -3.74 -16.05 -10.81
N PRO A 95 -3.48 -17.15 -11.54
CA PRO A 95 -2.16 -17.77 -11.55
C PRO A 95 -1.13 -16.87 -12.24
N ALA A 96 0.14 -17.08 -11.92
CA ALA A 96 1.24 -16.29 -12.43
C ALA A 96 1.25 -16.22 -13.97
N THR A 97 1.33 -15.00 -14.51
CA THR A 97 1.37 -14.77 -15.96
C THR A 97 2.77 -14.44 -16.47
N GLY A 98 3.70 -14.08 -15.58
CA GLY A 98 5.03 -13.61 -15.96
C GLY A 98 5.06 -12.21 -16.55
N LYS A 99 3.93 -11.52 -16.58
CA LYS A 99 3.83 -10.18 -17.20
C LYS A 99 4.27 -9.09 -16.25
N PRO A 100 4.95 -8.04 -16.76
CA PRO A 100 5.18 -6.83 -15.98
C PRO A 100 3.86 -6.11 -15.78
N ILE A 101 3.68 -5.50 -14.59
CA ILE A 101 2.47 -4.74 -14.28
C ILE A 101 2.82 -3.33 -13.81
N THR A 102 1.88 -2.44 -14.03
CA THR A 102 1.90 -1.10 -13.49
C THR A 102 0.52 -0.83 -12.88
N MET A 103 0.49 -0.55 -11.58
CA MET A 103 -0.76 -0.26 -10.89
C MET A 103 -0.67 1.10 -10.22
N THR A 104 -1.66 1.95 -10.47
CA THR A 104 -1.74 3.26 -9.83
C THR A 104 -2.78 3.24 -8.72
N GLY A 105 -2.60 4.11 -7.75
CA GLY A 105 -3.57 4.24 -6.67
C GLY A 105 -3.39 5.52 -5.90
N ILE A 106 -4.34 5.77 -5.02
CA ILE A 106 -4.32 6.91 -4.11
C ILE A 106 -4.68 6.37 -2.72
N GLU A 107 -3.91 6.78 -1.72
CA GLU A 107 -4.18 6.42 -0.34
C GLU A 107 -4.24 7.68 0.51
N ILE A 108 -5.17 7.69 1.47
CA ILE A 108 -5.27 8.76 2.46
C ILE A 108 -4.95 8.16 3.82
N PHE A 109 -4.05 8.83 4.53
CA PHE A 109 -3.59 8.40 5.85
C PHE A 109 -4.01 9.44 6.88
N ARG A 110 -4.60 8.98 7.99
CA ARG A 110 -4.78 9.83 9.16
C ARG A 110 -3.68 9.53 10.16
N ILE A 111 -3.00 10.59 10.62
CA ILE A 111 -1.89 10.44 11.55
C ILE A 111 -2.23 11.17 12.83
N LYS A 112 -2.05 10.48 13.97
CA LYS A 112 -2.32 11.02 15.28
C LYS A 112 -1.21 10.58 16.23
N ASP A 113 -0.66 11.55 16.95
CA ASP A 113 0.43 11.31 17.91
C ASP A 113 1.61 10.55 17.29
N GLY A 114 1.96 10.92 16.05
CA GLY A 114 3.11 10.35 15.35
C GLY A 114 2.90 8.95 14.78
N ARG A 115 1.66 8.45 14.78
CA ARG A 115 1.34 7.12 14.24
C ARG A 115 0.18 7.20 13.27
N ILE A 116 0.21 6.33 12.27
CA ILE A 116 -0.91 6.19 11.32
C ILE A 116 -2.03 5.45 12.03
N CYS A 117 -3.20 6.07 12.18
CA CYS A 117 -4.34 5.45 12.85
C CYS A 117 -5.43 5.00 11.89
N GLU A 118 -5.42 5.46 10.66
CA GLU A 118 -6.41 5.05 9.66
C GLU A 118 -5.85 5.23 8.25
N LEU A 119 -6.21 4.32 7.35
CA LEU A 119 -5.77 4.35 5.96
C LEU A 119 -6.94 3.97 5.06
N TRP A 120 -7.20 4.81 4.05
CA TRP A 120 -8.15 4.52 2.98
C TRP A 120 -7.34 4.35 1.70
N GLY A 121 -7.53 3.22 1.01
CA GLY A 121 -6.80 2.96 -0.23
C GLY A 121 -7.73 2.62 -1.37
N GLU A 122 -7.48 3.23 -2.51
CA GLU A 122 -8.14 2.92 -3.78
C GLU A 122 -7.06 2.70 -4.83
N ALA A 123 -7.20 1.65 -5.61
CA ALA A 123 -6.23 1.31 -6.62
C ALA A 123 -6.94 0.92 -7.91
N ASN A 124 -6.28 1.09 -9.05
CA ASN A 124 -6.82 0.73 -10.35
C ASN A 124 -6.70 -0.78 -10.58
N LEU A 125 -7.51 -1.55 -9.84
CA LEU A 125 -7.53 -3.01 -9.96
C LEU A 125 -8.05 -3.47 -11.33
N LEU A 126 -9.00 -2.74 -11.90
CA LEU A 126 -9.50 -3.07 -13.23
C LEU A 126 -8.38 -2.96 -14.28
N GLY A 127 -7.59 -1.89 -14.22
CA GLY A 127 -6.44 -1.73 -15.12
C GLY A 127 -5.42 -2.84 -14.94
N LEU A 128 -5.16 -3.24 -13.69
CA LEU A 128 -4.26 -4.36 -13.40
C LEU A 128 -4.80 -5.66 -14.02
N MET A 129 -6.08 -5.96 -13.83
CA MET A 129 -6.69 -7.15 -14.39
C MET A 129 -6.60 -7.19 -15.93
N GLN A 130 -6.83 -6.04 -16.57
CA GLN A 130 -6.69 -5.91 -18.03
C GLN A 130 -5.26 -6.20 -18.49
N GLN A 131 -4.26 -5.71 -17.75
CA GLN A 131 -2.85 -5.98 -18.06
C GLN A 131 -2.54 -7.48 -17.97
N LEU A 132 -3.18 -8.19 -17.05
CA LEU A 132 -3.01 -9.62 -16.86
C LEU A 132 -3.84 -10.45 -17.84
N GLY A 133 -4.62 -9.82 -18.70
CA GLY A 133 -5.39 -10.51 -19.73
C GLY A 133 -6.80 -10.91 -19.31
N ILE A 134 -7.30 -10.40 -18.21
CA ILE A 134 -8.67 -10.63 -17.77
C ILE A 134 -9.57 -9.61 -18.46
N LYS A 135 -10.66 -10.08 -19.04
CA LYS A 135 -11.60 -9.24 -19.78
C LYS A 135 -12.82 -8.88 -18.93
#